data_dce44cfcb09a12a33e0f819c489a8e93
#
_entry.id   dce44cfcb09a12a33e0f819c489a8e93
#
_cell.length_a   1.000
_cell.length_b   1.000
_cell.length_c   1.000
_cell.angle_alpha   90.00
_cell.angle_beta   90.00
_cell.angle_gamma   90.00
#
_symmetry.space_group_name_H-M   'P 1'
#
loop_
_entity.id
_entity.type
_entity.pdbx_description
1 polymer ?
#
loop_
_entity_poly.entity_id
_entity_poly.type
_entity_poly.pdbx_seq_one_letter_code
_entity_poly.pdbx_strand_id
1 'polypeptide(L)'
;MLDYLDSTGRKWLFVTNNASRTTQQFADKVRKMGIRANPENILGSADATASWLAEQVNVHGWPRGKAIVNGMEGLKTALTQAGFEFTTDPFEATYAISGANFNLVYNDLADLTLAIRNGARFIGTNPDVTFPSERGQIPGTGSILALLTAATGVQPIVIGKPNFGMY
;
A
#
# COMPACT_ATOMS: atom_id res chain seq x y z
N MET A 1 26.61 11.30 2.77
CA MET A 1 25.82 11.54 1.52
C MET A 1 24.60 12.42 1.79
N LEU A 2 23.71 12.07 2.73
CA LEU A 2 22.51 12.90 3.01
C LEU A 2 22.89 14.30 3.53
N ASP A 3 23.86 14.42 4.44
CA ASP A 3 24.35 15.71 4.91
C ASP A 3 24.89 16.61 3.78
N TYR A 4 25.47 16.00 2.74
CA TYR A 4 25.90 16.73 1.55
C TYR A 4 24.71 17.24 0.73
N LEU A 5 23.66 16.43 0.57
CA LEU A 5 22.45 16.88 -0.12
C LEU A 5 21.79 18.03 0.63
N ASP A 6 21.66 17.91 1.95
CA ASP A 6 21.10 18.96 2.81
C ASP A 6 21.92 20.24 2.73
N SER A 7 23.27 20.15 2.81
CA SER A 7 24.16 21.32 2.73
C SER A 7 24.13 22.03 1.38
N THR A 8 23.74 21.33 0.31
CA THR A 8 23.61 21.88 -1.04
C THR A 8 22.17 22.24 -1.42
N GLY A 9 21.22 22.15 -0.47
CA GLY A 9 19.80 22.46 -0.69
C GLY A 9 19.09 21.48 -1.65
N ARG A 10 19.67 20.32 -1.89
CA ARG A 10 19.09 19.30 -2.76
C ARG A 10 18.03 18.49 -2.00
N LYS A 11 16.84 18.36 -2.60
CA LYS A 11 15.79 17.50 -2.06
C LYS A 11 16.12 16.02 -2.30
N TRP A 12 15.74 15.18 -1.34
CA TRP A 12 15.91 13.74 -1.44
C TRP A 12 14.72 13.01 -0.81
N LEU A 13 14.46 11.78 -1.26
CA LEU A 13 13.39 10.93 -0.77
C LEU A 13 13.91 9.51 -0.53
N PHE A 14 13.43 8.90 0.54
CA PHE A 14 13.41 7.44 0.66
C PHE A 14 12.19 6.88 -0.04
N VAL A 15 12.38 6.07 -1.06
CA VAL A 15 11.30 5.39 -1.79
C VAL A 15 11.29 3.92 -1.40
N THR A 16 10.19 3.47 -0.80
CA THR A 16 10.07 2.12 -0.24
C THR A 16 8.76 1.44 -0.61
N ASN A 17 8.81 0.11 -0.85
CA ASN A 17 7.60 -0.71 -1.03
C ASN A 17 6.88 -1.02 0.29
N ASN A 18 7.39 -0.55 1.43
CA ASN A 18 6.74 -0.77 2.72
C ASN A 18 5.41 0.01 2.78
N ALA A 19 4.30 -0.73 2.93
CA ALA A 19 2.95 -0.18 3.12
C ALA A 19 2.42 -0.41 4.55
N SER A 20 3.22 -1.04 5.42
CA SER A 20 2.76 -1.39 6.76
C SER A 20 2.83 -0.24 7.75
N ARG A 21 3.73 0.72 7.53
CA ARG A 21 4.01 1.86 8.42
C ARG A 21 3.58 3.17 7.77
N THR A 22 3.15 4.12 8.60
CA THR A 22 2.98 5.51 8.17
C THR A 22 4.33 6.15 7.86
N THR A 23 4.35 7.24 7.07
CA THR A 23 5.56 8.04 6.81
C THR A 23 6.23 8.51 8.10
N GLN A 24 5.44 8.91 9.12
CA GLN A 24 5.94 9.29 10.43
C GLN A 24 6.66 8.11 11.12
N GLN A 25 6.03 6.94 11.19
CA GLN A 25 6.63 5.75 11.80
C GLN A 25 7.90 5.29 11.06
N PHE A 26 7.95 5.48 9.74
CA PHE A 26 9.15 5.17 8.97
C PHE A 26 10.26 6.19 9.22
N ALA A 27 9.95 7.50 9.26
CA ALA A 27 10.89 8.55 9.61
C ALA A 27 11.49 8.32 11.02
N ASP A 28 10.65 7.97 11.99
CA ASP A 28 11.11 7.65 13.36
C ASP A 28 12.04 6.44 13.39
N LYS A 29 11.75 5.42 12.57
CA LYS A 29 12.63 4.24 12.44
C LYS A 29 14.01 4.63 11.90
N VAL A 30 14.09 5.40 10.83
CA VAL A 30 15.39 5.77 10.25
C VAL A 30 16.15 6.78 11.11
N ARG A 31 15.45 7.63 11.88
CA ARG A 31 16.07 8.50 12.90
C ARG A 31 16.79 7.70 13.99
N LYS A 32 16.21 6.58 14.44
CA LYS A 32 16.85 5.66 15.38
C LYS A 32 18.12 5.03 14.82
N MET A 33 18.28 5.02 13.52
CA MET A 33 19.49 4.56 12.81
C MET A 33 20.50 5.70 12.55
N GLY A 34 20.26 6.90 13.12
CA GLY A 34 21.14 8.07 12.99
C GLY A 34 20.90 8.89 11.72
N ILE A 35 19.81 8.66 10.98
CA ILE A 35 19.47 9.38 9.75
C ILE A 35 18.46 10.47 10.07
N ARG A 36 18.79 11.72 9.74
CA ARG A 36 17.85 12.85 9.86
C ARG A 36 16.84 12.80 8.72
N ALA A 37 15.64 12.31 8.98
CA ALA A 37 14.55 12.24 8.03
C ALA A 37 13.26 12.76 8.66
N ASN A 38 12.47 13.49 7.89
CA ASN A 38 11.12 13.92 8.23
C ASN A 38 10.11 13.10 7.41
N PRO A 39 8.82 13.10 7.74
CA PRO A 39 7.80 12.39 6.96
C PRO A 39 7.82 12.76 5.47
N GLU A 40 8.08 14.03 5.14
CA GLU A 40 8.18 14.51 3.75
C GLU A 40 9.38 13.93 2.98
N ASN A 41 10.34 13.32 3.65
CA ASN A 41 11.45 12.60 3.03
C ASN A 41 11.13 11.13 2.74
N ILE A 42 9.90 10.70 3.00
CA ILE A 42 9.49 9.31 2.85
C ILE A 42 8.37 9.20 1.83
N LEU A 43 8.53 8.33 0.84
CA LEU A 43 7.48 7.91 -0.08
C LEU A 43 7.30 6.40 0.05
N GLY A 44 6.27 5.98 0.75
CA GLY A 44 5.88 4.58 0.89
C GLY A 44 4.91 4.13 -0.19
N SER A 45 4.84 2.82 -0.44
CA SER A 45 3.84 2.30 -1.38
C SER A 45 2.40 2.48 -0.89
N ALA A 46 2.18 2.68 0.41
CA ALA A 46 0.88 3.06 0.96
C ALA A 46 0.42 4.43 0.45
N ASP A 47 1.28 5.44 0.60
CA ASP A 47 0.99 6.82 0.19
C ASP A 47 0.87 6.91 -1.33
N ALA A 48 1.77 6.23 -2.06
CA ALA A 48 1.71 6.14 -3.52
C ALA A 48 0.38 5.50 -3.99
N THR A 49 -0.07 4.42 -3.34
CA THR A 49 -1.35 3.77 -3.66
C THR A 49 -2.54 4.70 -3.42
N ALA A 50 -2.56 5.39 -2.28
CA ALA A 50 -3.64 6.30 -1.94
C ALA A 50 -3.69 7.51 -2.89
N SER A 51 -2.54 8.11 -3.21
CA SER A 51 -2.43 9.25 -4.14
C SER A 51 -2.82 8.84 -5.57
N TRP A 52 -2.30 7.71 -6.04
CA TRP A 52 -2.65 7.18 -7.37
C TRP A 52 -4.15 6.90 -7.49
N LEU A 53 -4.75 6.26 -6.47
CA LEU A 53 -6.18 5.97 -6.49
C LEU A 53 -7.03 7.24 -6.45
N ALA A 54 -6.62 8.26 -5.67
CA ALA A 54 -7.28 9.57 -5.66
C ALA A 54 -7.21 10.24 -7.03
N GLU A 55 -6.09 10.13 -7.74
CA GLU A 55 -5.95 10.62 -9.11
C GLU A 55 -6.91 9.89 -10.07
N GLN A 56 -6.99 8.53 -9.99
CA GLN A 56 -7.94 7.77 -10.81
C GLN A 56 -9.38 8.26 -10.61
N VAL A 57 -9.78 8.53 -9.37
CA VAL A 57 -11.14 9.02 -9.06
C VAL A 57 -11.33 10.46 -9.53
N ASN A 58 -10.40 11.37 -9.23
CA ASN A 58 -10.60 12.80 -9.43
C ASN A 58 -10.31 13.26 -10.87
N VAL A 59 -9.40 12.59 -11.59
CA VAL A 59 -8.95 12.99 -12.92
C VAL A 59 -9.43 12.02 -14.00
N HIS A 60 -9.39 10.72 -13.73
CA HIS A 60 -9.70 9.69 -14.73
C HIS A 60 -11.12 9.14 -14.65
N GLY A 61 -11.97 9.71 -13.80
CA GLY A 61 -13.40 9.41 -13.74
C GLY A 61 -13.75 8.04 -13.16
N TRP A 62 -12.87 7.46 -12.33
CA TRP A 62 -13.21 6.24 -11.60
C TRP A 62 -14.31 6.53 -10.57
N PRO A 63 -15.23 5.57 -10.30
CA PRO A 63 -16.31 5.80 -9.37
C PRO A 63 -15.76 6.07 -7.95
N ARG A 64 -16.32 7.08 -7.29
CA ARG A 64 -16.08 7.26 -5.85
C ARG A 64 -16.87 6.20 -5.10
N GLY A 65 -16.20 5.43 -4.24
CA GLY A 65 -16.85 4.33 -3.52
C GLY A 65 -15.99 3.83 -2.35
N LYS A 66 -16.53 2.85 -1.64
CA LYS A 66 -15.91 2.27 -0.45
C LYS A 66 -14.85 1.24 -0.83
N ALA A 67 -13.85 1.10 0.03
CA ALA A 67 -12.79 0.11 -0.10
C ALA A 67 -12.88 -0.96 0.99
N ILE A 68 -12.71 -2.22 0.59
CA ILE A 68 -12.33 -3.29 1.51
C ILE A 68 -10.80 -3.38 1.51
N VAL A 69 -10.19 -3.31 2.69
CA VAL A 69 -8.74 -3.10 2.81
C VAL A 69 -8.09 -4.15 3.69
N ASN A 70 -7.23 -4.97 3.08
CA ASN A 70 -6.25 -5.78 3.79
C ASN A 70 -4.93 -5.02 3.87
N GLY A 71 -4.55 -4.59 5.06
CA GLY A 71 -3.31 -3.85 5.28
C GLY A 71 -3.16 -3.39 6.71
N MET A 72 -1.94 -2.98 7.04
CA MET A 72 -1.59 -2.40 8.33
C MET A 72 -1.95 -0.90 8.37
N GLU A 73 -1.64 -0.27 9.49
CA GLU A 73 -1.94 1.14 9.79
C GLU A 73 -1.48 2.10 8.68
N GLY A 74 -0.28 1.89 8.11
CA GLY A 74 0.25 2.76 7.05
C GLY A 74 -0.70 2.90 5.86
N LEU A 75 -1.19 1.77 5.33
CA LEU A 75 -2.11 1.78 4.19
C LEU A 75 -3.48 2.39 4.56
N LYS A 76 -4.03 2.01 5.71
CA LYS A 76 -5.33 2.53 6.15
C LYS A 76 -5.29 4.04 6.38
N THR A 77 -4.23 4.53 7.04
CA THR A 77 -4.03 5.97 7.27
C THR A 77 -3.91 6.74 5.95
N ALA A 78 -3.10 6.27 5.01
CA ALA A 78 -2.92 6.93 3.72
C ALA A 78 -4.23 7.01 2.92
N LEU A 79 -5.01 5.92 2.85
CA LEU A 79 -6.30 5.89 2.18
C LEU A 79 -7.33 6.81 2.86
N THR A 80 -7.38 6.84 4.20
CA THR A 80 -8.27 7.75 4.96
C THR A 80 -7.92 9.21 4.67
N GLN A 81 -6.64 9.57 4.68
CA GLN A 81 -6.17 10.93 4.37
C GLN A 81 -6.50 11.34 2.92
N ALA A 82 -6.52 10.37 1.99
CA ALA A 82 -6.95 10.59 0.61
C ALA A 82 -8.49 10.62 0.44
N GLY A 83 -9.26 10.49 1.52
CA GLY A 83 -10.72 10.62 1.54
C GLY A 83 -11.47 9.34 1.17
N PHE A 84 -10.86 8.17 1.28
CA PHE A 84 -11.54 6.89 1.05
C PHE A 84 -12.22 6.38 2.31
N GLU A 85 -13.45 5.93 2.16
CA GLU A 85 -14.22 5.24 3.19
C GLU A 85 -14.01 3.73 3.07
N PHE A 86 -14.08 3.02 4.21
CA PHE A 86 -13.95 1.57 4.26
C PHE A 86 -15.28 0.88 4.48
N THR A 87 -15.37 -0.35 4.01
CA THR A 87 -16.47 -1.26 4.30
C THR A 87 -15.94 -2.62 4.72
N THR A 88 -16.75 -3.35 5.49
CA THR A 88 -16.55 -4.76 5.80
C THR A 88 -17.48 -5.66 4.97
N ASP A 89 -18.40 -5.07 4.20
CA ASP A 89 -19.27 -5.79 3.28
C ASP A 89 -18.60 -5.91 1.91
N PRO A 90 -18.21 -7.12 1.47
CA PRO A 90 -17.56 -7.33 0.17
C PRO A 90 -18.46 -6.93 -1.02
N PHE A 91 -19.76 -6.91 -0.85
CA PHE A 91 -20.70 -6.58 -1.92
C PHE A 91 -20.94 -5.07 -2.09
N GLU A 92 -20.57 -4.26 -1.10
CA GLU A 92 -20.56 -2.79 -1.19
C GLU A 92 -19.23 -2.22 -1.70
N ALA A 93 -18.18 -3.05 -1.78
CA ALA A 93 -16.85 -2.60 -2.11
C ALA A 93 -16.71 -2.24 -3.59
N THR A 94 -16.27 -1.02 -3.85
CA THR A 94 -15.82 -0.56 -5.19
C THR A 94 -14.37 -0.92 -5.44
N TYR A 95 -13.57 -0.98 -4.37
CA TYR A 95 -12.15 -1.26 -4.40
C TYR A 95 -11.81 -2.38 -3.40
N ALA A 96 -11.01 -3.34 -3.85
CA ALA A 96 -10.39 -4.38 -3.02
C ALA A 96 -8.88 -4.10 -3.00
N ILE A 97 -8.36 -3.59 -1.88
CA ILE A 97 -6.99 -3.10 -1.78
C ILE A 97 -6.21 -4.00 -0.82
N SER A 98 -5.09 -4.55 -1.29
CA SER A 98 -4.24 -5.42 -0.47
C SER A 98 -2.81 -4.91 -0.36
N GLY A 99 -2.34 -4.82 0.88
CA GLY A 99 -0.95 -4.60 1.28
C GLY A 99 -0.47 -5.69 2.24
N ALA A 100 0.71 -5.52 2.80
CA ALA A 100 1.18 -6.41 3.86
C ALA A 100 0.28 -6.30 5.10
N ASN A 101 -0.14 -7.45 5.62
CA ASN A 101 -0.87 -7.57 6.88
C ASN A 101 -0.35 -8.76 7.67
N PHE A 102 0.32 -8.50 8.78
CA PHE A 102 0.90 -9.54 9.64
C PHE A 102 -0.13 -10.19 10.58
N ASN A 103 -1.36 -9.66 10.63
CA ASN A 103 -2.49 -10.17 11.39
C ASN A 103 -3.59 -10.74 10.48
N LEU A 104 -3.24 -11.08 9.23
CA LEU A 104 -4.16 -11.61 8.23
C LEU A 104 -4.81 -12.90 8.72
N VAL A 105 -6.13 -12.95 8.63
CA VAL A 105 -6.94 -14.16 8.89
C VAL A 105 -7.66 -14.61 7.64
N TYR A 106 -8.15 -15.86 7.65
CA TYR A 106 -8.79 -16.44 6.46
C TYR A 106 -10.00 -15.63 5.97
N ASN A 107 -10.78 -15.06 6.90
CA ASN A 107 -11.94 -14.23 6.55
C ASN A 107 -11.56 -12.98 5.77
N ASP A 108 -10.42 -12.37 6.06
CA ASP A 108 -9.94 -11.21 5.27
C ASP A 108 -9.72 -11.60 3.79
N LEU A 109 -9.18 -12.81 3.56
CA LEU A 109 -8.98 -13.35 2.21
C LEU A 109 -10.31 -13.69 1.52
N ALA A 110 -11.26 -14.26 2.28
CA ALA A 110 -12.58 -14.59 1.78
C ALA A 110 -13.32 -13.32 1.35
N ASP A 111 -13.34 -12.29 2.19
CA ASP A 111 -14.03 -11.03 1.91
C ASP A 111 -13.41 -10.29 0.71
N LEU A 112 -12.07 -10.23 0.60
CA LEU A 112 -11.40 -9.71 -0.58
C LEU A 112 -11.75 -10.50 -1.85
N THR A 113 -11.75 -11.85 -1.75
CA THR A 113 -12.11 -12.72 -2.87
C THR A 113 -13.52 -12.42 -3.36
N LEU A 114 -14.50 -12.34 -2.42
CA LEU A 114 -15.89 -12.03 -2.73
C LEU A 114 -16.03 -10.65 -3.38
N ALA A 115 -15.37 -9.62 -2.82
CA ALA A 115 -15.38 -8.27 -3.38
C ALA A 115 -14.85 -8.23 -4.81
N ILE A 116 -13.69 -8.86 -5.07
CA ILE A 116 -13.08 -8.91 -6.40
C ILE A 116 -14.00 -9.65 -7.39
N ARG A 117 -14.58 -10.80 -7.00
CA ARG A 117 -15.52 -11.54 -7.83
C ARG A 117 -16.82 -10.77 -8.08
N ASN A 118 -17.22 -9.88 -7.17
CA ASN A 118 -18.36 -8.98 -7.32
C ASN A 118 -18.04 -7.71 -8.16
N GLY A 119 -16.82 -7.60 -8.70
CA GLY A 119 -16.42 -6.52 -9.60
C GLY A 119 -15.65 -5.37 -8.97
N ALA A 120 -15.28 -5.45 -7.68
CA ALA A 120 -14.40 -4.48 -7.06
C ALA A 120 -13.04 -4.45 -7.79
N ARG A 121 -12.49 -3.25 -7.98
CA ARG A 121 -11.17 -3.08 -8.62
C ARG A 121 -10.08 -3.59 -7.68
N PHE A 122 -9.32 -4.57 -8.14
CA PHE A 122 -8.27 -5.22 -7.36
C PHE A 122 -6.96 -4.45 -7.46
N ILE A 123 -6.47 -3.93 -6.32
CA ILE A 123 -5.29 -3.08 -6.23
C ILE A 123 -4.32 -3.67 -5.21
N GLY A 124 -3.05 -3.76 -5.59
CA GLY A 124 -1.95 -4.19 -4.73
C GLY A 124 -0.97 -3.05 -4.46
N THR A 125 -0.52 -2.92 -3.21
CA THR A 125 0.44 -1.86 -2.84
C THR A 125 1.83 -2.08 -3.40
N ASN A 126 2.27 -3.34 -3.57
CA ASN A 126 3.58 -3.68 -4.12
C ASN A 126 3.63 -5.17 -4.54
N PRO A 127 4.58 -5.56 -5.41
CA PRO A 127 4.71 -6.92 -5.91
C PRO A 127 5.62 -7.83 -5.07
N ASP A 128 6.16 -7.37 -3.94
CA ASP A 128 7.18 -8.09 -3.19
C ASP A 128 6.62 -9.41 -2.65
N VAL A 129 7.14 -10.53 -3.14
CA VAL A 129 6.68 -11.88 -2.79
C VAL A 129 7.03 -12.22 -1.36
N THR A 130 8.18 -11.73 -0.87
CA THR A 130 8.65 -11.97 0.49
C THR A 130 8.90 -10.66 1.23
N PHE A 131 8.88 -10.75 2.55
CA PHE A 131 9.19 -9.64 3.46
C PHE A 131 10.28 -10.10 4.45
N PRO A 132 11.40 -9.36 4.60
CA PRO A 132 12.46 -9.71 5.53
C PRO A 132 12.00 -9.47 6.98
N SER A 133 12.15 -10.49 7.83
CA SER A 133 11.88 -10.43 9.27
C SER A 133 13.03 -11.04 10.06
N GLU A 134 13.02 -10.87 11.39
CA GLU A 134 14.00 -11.50 12.28
C GLU A 134 13.96 -13.04 12.22
N ARG A 135 12.84 -13.61 11.79
CA ARG A 135 12.65 -15.06 11.61
C ARG A 135 13.08 -15.57 10.23
N GLY A 136 13.50 -14.66 9.32
CA GLY A 136 13.82 -14.94 7.93
C GLY A 136 12.80 -14.33 6.97
N GLN A 137 12.78 -14.82 5.71
CA GLN A 137 11.86 -14.36 4.69
C GLN A 137 10.45 -14.92 4.95
N ILE A 138 9.49 -14.02 5.17
CA ILE A 138 8.08 -14.38 5.35
C ILE A 138 7.25 -13.87 4.13
N PRO A 139 6.00 -14.35 3.92
CA PRO A 139 5.18 -13.88 2.81
C PRO A 139 5.00 -12.36 2.82
N GLY A 140 5.25 -11.73 1.67
CA GLY A 140 5.00 -10.31 1.41
C GLY A 140 3.66 -10.09 0.71
N THR A 141 3.39 -8.85 0.33
CA THR A 141 2.16 -8.45 -0.37
C THR A 141 1.95 -9.26 -1.65
N GLY A 142 3.01 -9.45 -2.45
CA GLY A 142 2.94 -10.20 -3.71
C GLY A 142 2.43 -11.63 -3.55
N SER A 143 2.73 -12.31 -2.44
CA SER A 143 2.19 -13.64 -2.14
C SER A 143 0.68 -13.61 -1.85
N ILE A 144 0.20 -12.56 -1.17
CA ILE A 144 -1.24 -12.36 -0.92
C ILE A 144 -1.95 -12.07 -2.26
N LEU A 145 -1.37 -11.21 -3.09
CA LEU A 145 -1.89 -10.90 -4.42
C LEU A 145 -1.98 -12.16 -5.30
N ALA A 146 -0.96 -13.01 -5.27
CA ALA A 146 -0.94 -14.26 -6.01
C ALA A 146 -2.06 -15.23 -5.55
N LEU A 147 -2.29 -15.34 -4.24
CA LEU A 147 -3.40 -16.12 -3.68
C LEU A 147 -4.75 -15.60 -4.18
N LEU A 148 -4.99 -14.29 -4.07
CA LEU A 148 -6.23 -13.66 -4.51
C LEU A 148 -6.42 -13.78 -6.03
N THR A 149 -5.36 -13.65 -6.80
CA THR A 149 -5.38 -13.88 -8.26
C THR A 149 -5.78 -15.32 -8.57
N ALA A 150 -5.21 -16.30 -7.89
CA ALA A 150 -5.55 -17.71 -8.08
C ALA A 150 -7.03 -17.99 -7.71
N ALA A 151 -7.54 -17.37 -6.64
CA ALA A 151 -8.90 -17.54 -6.18
C ALA A 151 -9.96 -16.86 -7.07
N THR A 152 -9.60 -15.77 -7.75
CA THR A 152 -10.55 -14.93 -8.49
C THR A 152 -10.40 -14.98 -10.01
N GLY A 153 -9.20 -15.30 -10.51
CA GLY A 153 -8.81 -15.18 -11.91
C GLY A 153 -8.51 -13.72 -12.33
N VAL A 154 -8.58 -12.74 -11.41
CA VAL A 154 -8.39 -11.33 -11.70
C VAL A 154 -6.98 -10.89 -11.31
N GLN A 155 -6.29 -10.17 -12.22
CA GLN A 155 -4.96 -9.61 -11.94
C GLN A 155 -5.09 -8.29 -11.20
N PRO A 156 -4.25 -8.02 -10.18
CA PRO A 156 -4.22 -6.74 -9.49
C PRO A 156 -3.56 -5.65 -10.34
N ILE A 157 -3.98 -4.41 -10.13
CA ILE A 157 -3.19 -3.24 -10.48
C ILE A 157 -2.20 -3.02 -9.35
N VAL A 158 -0.91 -3.13 -9.64
CA VAL A 158 0.15 -3.03 -8.62
C VAL A 158 0.89 -1.70 -8.74
N ILE A 159 0.96 -0.95 -7.63
CA ILE A 159 1.47 0.43 -7.62
C ILE A 159 2.95 0.53 -7.26
N GLY A 160 3.43 -0.25 -6.29
CA GLY A 160 4.81 -0.19 -5.80
C GLY A 160 5.88 -0.51 -6.86
N LYS A 161 7.12 -0.17 -6.54
CA LYS A 161 8.28 -0.46 -7.41
C LYS A 161 8.31 -1.92 -7.87
N PRO A 162 8.64 -2.19 -9.14
CA PRO A 162 9.16 -1.29 -10.18
C PRO A 162 8.08 -0.59 -11.02
N ASN A 163 6.81 -0.65 -10.63
CA ASN A 163 5.71 -0.09 -11.42
C ASN A 163 5.67 1.45 -11.31
N PHE A 164 5.11 2.10 -12.36
CA PHE A 164 5.09 3.56 -12.52
C PHE A 164 4.22 4.32 -11.52
N GLY A 165 3.30 3.65 -10.80
CA GLY A 165 2.41 4.29 -9.83
C GLY A 165 3.12 4.89 -8.59
N MET A 166 4.43 4.78 -8.48
CA MET A 166 5.24 5.42 -7.44
C MET A 166 5.98 6.69 -7.90
N TYR A 167 5.82 7.13 -9.13
CA TYR A 167 6.57 8.26 -9.71
C TYR A 167 5.65 9.33 -10.24
#